data_515f4ab764867e15b480f7ac7599e7c2
#
_entry.id   515f4ab764867e15b480f7ac7599e7c2
#
_cell.length_a   1.000
_cell.length_b   1.000
_cell.length_c   1.000
_cell.angle_alpha   90.00
_cell.angle_beta   90.00
_cell.angle_gamma   90.00
#
_symmetry.space_group_name_H-M   'P 1'
#
loop_
_entity.id
_entity.type
_entity.pdbx_description
1 polymer ?
#
loop_
_entity_poly.entity_id
_entity_poly.type
_entity_poly.pdbx_seq_one_letter_code
_entity_poly.pdbx_strand_id
1 'polypeptide(L)'
;MGSDFREQDESFTEFMKTLAGLLFFVFFMLPGQIPEPAEIGPIKGLVERLDLRKNKWEKVRQGDSILKDDRIRTGRNSRAELVFKNKIYLRASANSEMNVRSLFGDTKEQDLDVNLIRGTLWTSVLRKLKKKSRVKIRTPVAVMGVKGTQFNTVFQPVTEQLEVIVVEGRVEVLPPSQVEGPGKIQGPKEILGPREITREEWMAQVSSGEKLILSRND
;
A
#
# COMPACT_ATOMS: atom_id res chain seq x y z
N MET A 1 -32.56 -26.07 60.12
CA MET A 1 -31.89 -26.66 58.90
C MET A 1 -32.30 -25.85 57.66
N GLY A 2 -31.85 -24.64 57.56
CA GLY A 2 -32.31 -23.70 56.50
C GLY A 2 -31.44 -22.46 56.29
N SER A 3 -30.26 -22.36 56.93
CA SER A 3 -29.38 -21.20 56.87
C SER A 3 -28.18 -21.34 55.92
N ASP A 4 -27.81 -22.59 55.57
CA ASP A 4 -26.60 -22.84 54.78
C ASP A 4 -26.77 -22.64 53.26
N PHE A 5 -27.99 -22.64 52.74
CA PHE A 5 -28.24 -22.51 51.30
C PHE A 5 -28.23 -21.05 50.78
N ARG A 6 -28.43 -20.08 51.66
CA ARG A 6 -28.44 -18.68 51.30
C ARG A 6 -27.05 -18.04 51.22
N GLU A 7 -26.15 -18.49 52.04
CA GLU A 7 -24.79 -17.96 52.12
C GLU A 7 -23.90 -18.40 50.93
N GLN A 8 -24.20 -19.55 50.35
CA GLN A 8 -23.47 -20.01 49.13
C GLN A 8 -23.88 -19.29 47.86
N ASP A 9 -25.14 -18.83 47.79
CA ASP A 9 -25.65 -18.13 46.60
C ASP A 9 -25.14 -16.69 46.51
N GLU A 10 -24.96 -16.00 47.65
CA GLU A 10 -24.39 -14.65 47.71
C GLU A 10 -22.89 -14.65 47.36
N SER A 11 -22.12 -15.63 47.81
CA SER A 11 -20.70 -15.73 47.51
C SER A 11 -20.45 -16.05 46.04
N PHE A 12 -21.31 -16.86 45.41
CA PHE A 12 -21.23 -17.18 44.00
C PHE A 12 -21.60 -15.98 43.11
N THR A 13 -22.60 -15.22 43.49
CA THR A 13 -23.00 -14.01 42.77
C THR A 13 -21.95 -12.88 42.85
N GLU A 14 -21.30 -12.72 44.01
CA GLU A 14 -20.18 -11.76 44.14
C GLU A 14 -18.93 -12.24 43.35
N PHE A 15 -18.62 -13.51 43.35
CA PHE A 15 -17.55 -14.07 42.53
C PHE A 15 -17.80 -13.87 41.04
N MET A 16 -19.03 -14.09 40.56
CA MET A 16 -19.43 -13.88 39.17
C MET A 16 -19.35 -12.39 38.76
N LYS A 17 -19.75 -11.46 39.66
CA LYS A 17 -19.62 -10.01 39.41
C LYS A 17 -18.13 -9.59 39.32
N THR A 18 -17.30 -10.12 40.21
CA THR A 18 -15.85 -9.82 40.21
C THR A 18 -15.17 -10.39 38.99
N LEU A 19 -15.54 -11.62 38.57
CA LEU A 19 -15.02 -12.27 37.36
C LEU A 19 -15.47 -11.54 36.10
N ALA A 20 -16.74 -11.11 36.01
CA ALA A 20 -17.27 -10.32 34.91
C ALA A 20 -16.60 -8.94 34.82
N GLY A 21 -16.36 -8.29 35.96
CA GLY A 21 -15.61 -7.03 36.04
C GLY A 21 -14.16 -7.17 35.60
N LEU A 22 -13.49 -8.27 36.00
CA LEU A 22 -12.12 -8.57 35.59
C LEU A 22 -12.02 -8.88 34.08
N LEU A 23 -12.98 -9.64 33.54
CA LEU A 23 -13.07 -9.94 32.09
C LEU A 23 -13.36 -8.67 31.26
N PHE A 24 -14.23 -7.77 31.77
CA PHE A 24 -14.51 -6.49 31.12
C PHE A 24 -13.30 -5.56 31.15
N PHE A 25 -12.54 -5.57 32.26
CA PHE A 25 -11.33 -4.74 32.41
C PHE A 25 -10.19 -5.25 31.53
N VAL A 26 -10.03 -6.58 31.40
CA VAL A 26 -9.03 -7.20 30.50
C VAL A 26 -9.39 -6.96 29.04
N PHE A 27 -10.67 -6.97 28.66
CA PHE A 27 -11.09 -6.66 27.29
C PHE A 27 -10.89 -5.17 26.94
N PHE A 28 -10.97 -4.27 27.91
CA PHE A 28 -10.73 -2.83 27.71
C PHE A 28 -9.23 -2.47 27.73
N MET A 29 -8.38 -3.33 28.29
CA MET A 29 -6.92 -3.12 28.39
C MET A 29 -6.11 -3.78 27.26
N LEU A 30 -6.73 -4.49 26.34
CA LEU A 30 -6.04 -4.84 25.10
C LEU A 30 -5.93 -3.53 24.29
N PRO A 31 -4.72 -2.95 24.18
CA PRO A 31 -4.53 -1.89 23.20
C PRO A 31 -4.66 -2.57 21.84
N GLY A 32 -5.88 -2.60 21.31
CA GLY A 32 -6.06 -2.80 19.89
C GLY A 32 -5.15 -1.77 19.25
N GLN A 33 -4.07 -2.19 18.64
CA GLN A 33 -3.27 -1.31 17.81
C GLN A 33 -4.18 -0.88 16.67
N ILE A 34 -4.91 0.22 16.91
CA ILE A 34 -5.62 0.91 15.84
C ILE A 34 -4.52 1.24 14.84
N PRO A 35 -4.52 0.64 13.64
CA PRO A 35 -3.52 0.99 12.66
C PRO A 35 -3.62 2.50 12.45
N GLU A 36 -2.51 3.23 12.67
CA GLU A 36 -2.51 4.66 12.34
C GLU A 36 -2.89 4.79 10.88
N PRO A 37 -3.95 5.52 10.56
CA PRO A 37 -4.42 5.60 9.19
C PRO A 37 -3.38 6.28 8.32
N ALA A 38 -3.24 5.77 7.08
CA ALA A 38 -2.68 6.58 6.03
C ALA A 38 -3.65 7.73 5.77
N GLU A 39 -3.15 8.92 5.45
CA GLU A 39 -3.97 10.11 5.28
C GLU A 39 -3.59 10.92 4.05
N ILE A 40 -4.54 11.69 3.57
CA ILE A 40 -4.31 12.71 2.56
C ILE A 40 -3.60 13.88 3.24
N GLY A 41 -2.35 14.11 2.88
CA GLY A 41 -1.54 15.25 3.30
C GLY A 41 -1.92 16.54 2.56
N PRO A 42 -0.98 17.48 2.36
CA PRO A 42 -1.23 18.71 1.65
C PRO A 42 -1.77 18.51 0.21
N ILE A 43 -2.78 19.28 -0.13
CA ILE A 43 -3.45 19.28 -1.43
C ILE A 43 -3.27 20.66 -2.11
N LYS A 44 -3.12 20.66 -3.44
CA LYS A 44 -3.32 21.82 -4.30
C LYS A 44 -4.25 21.44 -5.44
N GLY A 45 -5.27 22.26 -5.69
CA GLY A 45 -6.21 22.07 -6.79
C GLY A 45 -7.26 20.97 -6.51
N LEU A 46 -7.69 20.27 -7.55
CA LEU A 46 -8.73 19.23 -7.49
C LEU A 46 -8.09 17.86 -7.23
N VAL A 47 -8.48 17.23 -6.13
CA VAL A 47 -8.13 15.85 -5.80
C VAL A 47 -9.42 15.12 -5.45
N GLU A 48 -9.60 13.93 -6.02
CA GLU A 48 -10.81 13.16 -5.89
C GLU A 48 -10.50 11.69 -5.57
N ARG A 49 -11.40 11.06 -4.83
CA ARG A 49 -11.41 9.63 -4.54
C ARG A 49 -12.65 9.00 -5.16
N LEU A 50 -12.52 7.80 -5.73
CA LEU A 50 -13.64 7.03 -6.24
C LEU A 50 -14.40 6.38 -5.09
N ASP A 51 -15.64 6.78 -4.87
CA ASP A 51 -16.58 6.03 -4.04
C ASP A 51 -17.07 4.81 -4.85
N LEU A 52 -16.58 3.62 -4.50
CA LEU A 52 -16.89 2.38 -5.21
C LEU A 52 -18.36 1.98 -5.09
N ARG A 53 -19.06 2.40 -4.02
CA ARG A 53 -20.48 2.09 -3.82
C ARG A 53 -21.36 2.90 -4.74
N LYS A 54 -21.01 4.17 -4.94
CA LYS A 54 -21.76 5.11 -5.81
C LYS A 54 -21.21 5.16 -7.23
N ASN A 55 -20.06 4.54 -7.49
CA ASN A 55 -19.28 4.66 -8.71
C ASN A 55 -19.08 6.14 -9.14
N LYS A 56 -18.79 6.99 -8.15
CA LYS A 56 -18.68 8.44 -8.32
C LYS A 56 -17.39 8.98 -7.71
N TRP A 57 -16.78 9.92 -8.41
CA TRP A 57 -15.63 10.66 -7.90
C TRP A 57 -16.10 11.75 -6.95
N GLU A 58 -15.54 11.74 -5.74
CA GLU A 58 -15.82 12.71 -4.69
C GLU A 58 -14.53 13.43 -4.29
N LYS A 59 -14.64 14.74 -4.07
CA LYS A 59 -13.50 15.55 -3.61
C LYS A 59 -13.03 15.09 -2.25
N VAL A 60 -11.71 14.97 -2.09
CA VAL A 60 -11.08 14.72 -0.79
C VAL A 60 -10.50 15.99 -0.20
N ARG A 61 -10.30 15.98 1.11
CA ARG A 61 -9.69 17.05 1.89
C ARG A 61 -8.40 16.57 2.55
N GLN A 62 -7.55 17.49 2.90
CA GLN A 62 -6.41 17.19 3.77
C GLN A 62 -6.92 16.62 5.10
N GLY A 63 -6.27 15.56 5.58
CA GLY A 63 -6.65 14.82 6.78
C GLY A 63 -7.64 13.67 6.54
N ASP A 64 -8.21 13.54 5.34
CA ASP A 64 -9.05 12.38 5.02
C ASP A 64 -8.22 11.10 5.07
N SER A 65 -8.76 10.05 5.71
CA SER A 65 -8.10 8.75 5.80
C SER A 65 -8.03 8.07 4.43
N ILE A 66 -6.92 7.39 4.17
CA ILE A 66 -6.72 6.53 3.00
C ILE A 66 -7.02 5.10 3.40
N LEU A 67 -7.86 4.44 2.65
CA LEU A 67 -8.25 3.05 2.86
C LEU A 67 -7.66 2.16 1.76
N LYS A 68 -7.61 0.87 2.06
CA LYS A 68 -7.32 -0.14 1.06
C LYS A 68 -8.34 -0.06 -0.07
N ASP A 69 -7.86 -0.28 -1.29
CA ASP A 69 -8.59 -0.19 -2.56
C ASP A 69 -9.08 1.21 -2.94
N ASP A 70 -8.73 2.25 -2.16
CA ASP A 70 -8.97 3.63 -2.56
C ASP A 70 -8.30 3.94 -3.90
N ARG A 71 -9.09 4.51 -4.81
CA ARG A 71 -8.62 5.04 -6.08
C ARG A 71 -8.66 6.56 -6.03
N ILE A 72 -7.50 7.18 -6.21
CA ILE A 72 -7.30 8.62 -6.05
C ILE A 72 -6.79 9.21 -7.36
N ARG A 73 -7.33 10.36 -7.75
CA ARG A 73 -6.86 11.11 -8.91
C ARG A 73 -6.65 12.59 -8.62
N THR A 74 -5.71 13.19 -9.33
CA THR A 74 -5.45 14.63 -9.36
C THR A 74 -5.88 15.24 -10.69
N GLY A 75 -6.47 16.41 -10.65
CA GLY A 75 -6.86 17.17 -11.84
C GLY A 75 -5.70 17.94 -12.46
N ARG A 76 -6.02 18.80 -13.42
CA ARG A 76 -5.08 19.78 -14.02
C ARG A 76 -4.53 20.71 -12.94
N ASN A 77 -3.25 21.05 -13.02
CA ASN A 77 -2.56 21.96 -12.08
C ASN A 77 -2.75 21.56 -10.59
N SER A 78 -3.05 20.30 -10.35
CA SER A 78 -3.33 19.77 -9.02
C SER A 78 -2.21 18.87 -8.54
N ARG A 79 -2.11 18.72 -7.23
CA ARG A 79 -1.17 17.80 -6.59
C ARG A 79 -1.73 17.35 -5.27
N ALA A 80 -1.36 16.15 -4.84
CA ALA A 80 -1.70 15.62 -3.53
C ALA A 80 -0.48 14.93 -2.93
N GLU A 81 -0.34 15.00 -1.64
CA GLU A 81 0.57 14.16 -0.88
C GLU A 81 -0.25 13.11 -0.14
N LEU A 82 0.15 11.85 -0.20
CA LEU A 82 -0.37 10.76 0.60
C LEU A 82 0.69 10.44 1.65
N VAL A 83 0.29 10.49 2.91
CA VAL A 83 1.18 10.27 4.05
C VAL A 83 0.89 8.90 4.64
N PHE A 84 1.90 8.07 4.70
CA PHE A 84 1.84 6.72 5.27
C PHE A 84 2.74 6.62 6.50
N LYS A 85 2.51 5.59 7.31
CA LYS A 85 3.41 5.24 8.42
C LYS A 85 4.87 5.16 7.97
N ASN A 86 5.76 5.21 8.95
CA ASN A 86 7.20 5.05 8.74
C ASN A 86 7.83 6.15 7.88
N LYS A 87 7.25 7.36 7.83
CA LYS A 87 7.75 8.50 7.04
C LYS A 87 7.84 8.17 5.56
N ILE A 88 6.78 7.59 5.03
CA ILE A 88 6.61 7.34 3.61
C ILE A 88 5.64 8.37 3.07
N TYR A 89 6.05 9.04 2.02
CA TYR A 89 5.30 10.08 1.34
C TYR A 89 5.20 9.76 -0.14
N LEU A 90 3.98 9.77 -0.66
CA LEU A 90 3.72 9.67 -2.09
C LEU A 90 3.12 10.98 -2.57
N ARG A 91 3.80 11.67 -3.49
CA ARG A 91 3.31 12.93 -4.06
C ARG A 91 2.90 12.72 -5.50
N ALA A 92 1.60 12.80 -5.72
CA ALA A 92 1.01 12.76 -7.05
C ALA A 92 1.04 14.15 -7.69
N SER A 93 1.57 14.25 -8.90
CA SER A 93 1.53 15.47 -9.71
C SER A 93 0.18 15.61 -10.44
N ALA A 94 0.04 16.63 -11.29
CA ALA A 94 -1.17 16.85 -12.08
C ALA A 94 -1.51 15.66 -13.00
N ASN A 95 -2.80 15.43 -13.23
CA ASN A 95 -3.35 14.39 -14.10
C ASN A 95 -2.88 12.96 -13.74
N SER A 96 -2.55 12.72 -12.50
CA SER A 96 -2.15 11.40 -11.98
C SER A 96 -3.35 10.65 -11.43
N GLU A 97 -3.29 9.32 -11.52
CA GLU A 97 -4.31 8.43 -11.00
C GLU A 97 -3.66 7.17 -10.45
N MET A 98 -4.05 6.77 -9.24
CA MET A 98 -3.49 5.62 -8.54
C MET A 98 -4.54 4.88 -7.73
N ASN A 99 -4.25 3.61 -7.43
CA ASN A 99 -5.03 2.76 -6.53
C ASN A 99 -4.13 2.25 -5.39
N VAL A 100 -4.60 2.34 -4.15
CA VAL A 100 -3.92 1.83 -2.95
C VAL A 100 -4.36 0.39 -2.72
N ARG A 101 -3.56 -0.58 -3.16
CA ARG A 101 -3.88 -2.02 -3.10
C ARG A 101 -3.74 -2.61 -1.71
N SER A 102 -2.76 -2.18 -0.95
CA SER A 102 -2.58 -2.57 0.46
C SER A 102 -1.90 -1.48 1.27
N LEU A 103 -2.19 -1.48 2.56
CA LEU A 103 -1.59 -0.61 3.56
C LEU A 103 -0.75 -1.44 4.53
N PHE A 104 0.21 -0.80 5.20
CA PHE A 104 0.97 -1.46 6.25
C PHE A 104 0.05 -2.01 7.35
N GLY A 105 0.17 -3.29 7.65
CA GLY A 105 -0.63 -3.97 8.66
C GLY A 105 -1.77 -4.83 8.13
N ASP A 106 -2.13 -4.70 6.85
CA ASP A 106 -3.18 -5.52 6.23
C ASP A 106 -2.71 -6.96 5.94
N THR A 107 -1.41 -7.16 5.86
CA THR A 107 -0.80 -8.46 5.56
C THR A 107 0.32 -8.79 6.54
N LYS A 108 0.67 -10.09 6.66
CA LYS A 108 1.81 -10.55 7.46
C LYS A 108 3.15 -9.93 7.02
N GLU A 109 3.25 -9.49 5.77
CA GLU A 109 4.46 -8.92 5.18
C GLU A 109 4.59 -7.41 5.37
N GLN A 110 3.55 -6.73 5.86
CA GLN A 110 3.54 -5.27 6.11
C GLN A 110 4.02 -4.46 4.89
N ASP A 111 3.48 -4.75 3.73
CA ASP A 111 3.83 -4.05 2.49
C ASP A 111 2.84 -2.91 2.20
N LEU A 112 3.36 -1.75 1.77
CA LEU A 112 2.58 -0.75 1.08
C LEU A 112 2.61 -1.08 -0.42
N ASP A 113 1.45 -1.26 -1.04
CA ASP A 113 1.33 -1.56 -2.47
C ASP A 113 0.41 -0.55 -3.15
N VAL A 114 0.96 0.24 -4.05
CA VAL A 114 0.25 1.28 -4.80
C VAL A 114 0.42 1.05 -6.28
N ASN A 115 -0.70 1.04 -7.01
CA ASN A 115 -0.72 0.93 -8.46
C ASN A 115 -0.89 2.31 -9.10
N LEU A 116 0.12 2.80 -9.80
CA LEU A 116 0.08 4.00 -10.61
C LEU A 116 -0.54 3.66 -11.98
N ILE A 117 -1.77 4.12 -12.19
CA ILE A 117 -2.54 3.87 -13.42
C ILE A 117 -2.08 4.82 -14.53
N ARG A 118 -1.71 6.06 -14.17
CA ARG A 118 -1.17 7.08 -15.08
C ARG A 118 -0.58 8.26 -14.30
N GLY A 119 0.27 9.01 -14.95
CA GLY A 119 0.81 10.28 -14.45
C GLY A 119 2.13 10.12 -13.72
N THR A 120 2.38 11.00 -12.76
CA THR A 120 3.67 11.13 -12.07
C THR A 120 3.50 10.96 -10.57
N LEU A 121 4.33 10.10 -10.00
CA LEU A 121 4.36 9.80 -8.58
C LEU A 121 5.79 9.92 -8.04
N TRP A 122 6.03 10.92 -7.20
CA TRP A 122 7.22 11.02 -6.38
C TRP A 122 7.05 10.15 -5.13
N THR A 123 7.97 9.22 -4.92
CA THR A 123 7.99 8.33 -3.75
C THR A 123 9.18 8.68 -2.88
N SER A 124 8.93 8.91 -1.59
CA SER A 124 9.97 9.19 -0.59
C SER A 124 9.80 8.27 0.60
N VAL A 125 10.78 7.40 0.82
CA VAL A 125 10.87 6.47 1.94
C VAL A 125 12.03 6.90 2.82
N LEU A 126 11.77 7.79 3.79
CA LEU A 126 12.81 8.46 4.60
C LEU A 126 13.37 7.58 5.72
N ARG A 127 12.75 6.46 6.01
CA ARG A 127 13.21 5.54 7.06
C ARG A 127 13.47 4.15 6.48
N LYS A 128 14.62 3.55 6.81
CA LYS A 128 14.88 2.14 6.48
C LYS A 128 13.76 1.26 7.03
N LEU A 129 13.07 0.58 6.15
CA LEU A 129 12.00 -0.34 6.51
C LEU A 129 12.58 -1.60 7.19
N LYS A 130 11.80 -2.24 8.04
CA LYS A 130 12.14 -3.52 8.65
C LYS A 130 12.37 -4.58 7.56
N LYS A 131 13.11 -5.66 7.87
CA LYS A 131 13.50 -6.70 6.88
C LYS A 131 12.32 -7.26 6.05
N LYS A 132 11.11 -7.33 6.64
CA LYS A 132 9.90 -7.88 6.00
C LYS A 132 8.97 -6.84 5.37
N SER A 133 9.30 -5.54 5.48
CA SER A 133 8.45 -4.47 4.96
C SER A 133 9.03 -3.91 3.67
N ARG A 134 8.17 -3.64 2.67
CA ARG A 134 8.53 -3.06 1.38
C ARG A 134 7.51 -2.02 0.96
N VAL A 135 7.94 -1.08 0.15
CA VAL A 135 7.05 -0.24 -0.66
C VAL A 135 7.10 -0.76 -2.08
N LYS A 136 5.94 -1.07 -2.63
CA LYS A 136 5.78 -1.52 -4.02
C LYS A 136 5.00 -0.47 -4.79
N ILE A 137 5.59 0.07 -5.85
CA ILE A 137 4.88 0.91 -6.81
C ILE A 137 4.72 0.08 -8.08
N ARG A 138 3.48 -0.16 -8.47
CA ARG A 138 3.14 -0.93 -9.67
C ARG A 138 2.73 -0.02 -10.80
N THR A 139 3.00 -0.47 -11.99
CA THR A 139 2.42 0.04 -13.24
C THR A 139 2.03 -1.17 -14.11
N PRO A 140 1.29 -0.98 -15.20
CA PRO A 140 1.00 -2.08 -16.12
C PRO A 140 2.23 -2.77 -16.73
N VAL A 141 3.38 -2.08 -16.77
CA VAL A 141 4.60 -2.59 -17.42
C VAL A 141 5.69 -3.03 -16.47
N ALA A 142 5.64 -2.63 -15.19
CA ALA A 142 6.66 -3.02 -14.21
C ALA A 142 6.19 -2.88 -12.76
N VAL A 143 6.91 -3.54 -11.85
CA VAL A 143 6.76 -3.38 -10.40
C VAL A 143 8.08 -2.92 -9.79
N MET A 144 8.05 -1.81 -9.08
CA MET A 144 9.20 -1.23 -8.39
C MET A 144 9.13 -1.55 -6.90
N GLY A 145 10.20 -2.17 -6.39
CA GLY A 145 10.36 -2.50 -4.98
C GLY A 145 11.45 -1.65 -4.31
N VAL A 146 11.15 -1.05 -3.14
CA VAL A 146 12.07 -0.17 -2.44
C VAL A 146 12.08 -0.35 -0.92
N LYS A 147 13.19 0.03 -0.27
CA LYS A 147 13.38 -0.10 1.18
C LYS A 147 14.01 1.13 1.86
N GLY A 148 13.96 2.29 1.27
CA GLY A 148 14.61 3.49 1.78
C GLY A 148 15.21 4.24 0.61
N THR A 149 14.33 4.87 -0.18
CA THR A 149 14.65 5.37 -1.51
C THR A 149 13.80 6.58 -1.79
N GLN A 150 14.36 7.54 -2.51
CA GLN A 150 13.62 8.66 -3.08
C GLN A 150 13.72 8.58 -4.59
N PHE A 151 12.57 8.49 -5.26
CA PHE A 151 12.54 8.32 -6.71
C PHE A 151 11.24 8.88 -7.31
N ASN A 152 11.31 9.20 -8.58
CA ASN A 152 10.17 9.62 -9.38
C ASN A 152 9.77 8.51 -10.36
N THR A 153 8.47 8.32 -10.51
CA THR A 153 7.89 7.39 -11.47
C THR A 153 6.96 8.16 -12.37
N VAL A 154 7.14 8.07 -13.67
CA VAL A 154 6.23 8.63 -14.67
C VAL A 154 5.71 7.49 -15.53
N PHE A 155 4.39 7.32 -15.57
CA PHE A 155 3.75 6.33 -16.43
C PHE A 155 2.75 6.97 -17.39
N GLN A 156 2.93 6.72 -18.68
CA GLN A 156 2.07 7.18 -19.75
C GLN A 156 1.32 5.99 -20.39
N PRO A 157 0.02 5.83 -20.14
CA PRO A 157 -0.71 4.65 -20.59
C PRO A 157 -0.89 4.56 -22.10
N VAL A 158 -0.86 5.69 -22.82
CA VAL A 158 -1.03 5.71 -24.30
C VAL A 158 0.18 5.12 -25.01
N THR A 159 1.38 5.45 -24.55
CA THR A 159 2.65 4.93 -25.10
C THR A 159 3.15 3.71 -24.35
N GLU A 160 2.47 3.30 -23.27
CA GLU A 160 2.91 2.28 -22.31
C GLU A 160 4.34 2.50 -21.80
N GLN A 161 4.77 3.77 -21.77
CA GLN A 161 6.12 4.16 -21.36
C GLN A 161 6.17 4.42 -19.85
N LEU A 162 7.14 3.77 -19.22
CA LEU A 162 7.50 3.97 -17.82
C LEU A 162 8.88 4.63 -17.74
N GLU A 163 8.98 5.71 -16.99
CA GLU A 163 10.24 6.34 -16.63
C GLU A 163 10.42 6.30 -15.12
N VAL A 164 11.59 5.84 -14.67
CA VAL A 164 12.00 5.80 -13.26
C VAL A 164 13.29 6.57 -13.09
N ILE A 165 13.28 7.60 -12.23
CA ILE A 165 14.45 8.42 -11.90
C ILE A 165 14.72 8.29 -10.41
N VAL A 166 15.88 7.74 -10.03
CA VAL A 166 16.28 7.56 -8.64
C VAL A 166 17.15 8.73 -8.19
N VAL A 167 16.71 9.40 -7.13
CA VAL A 167 17.46 10.52 -6.53
C VAL A 167 18.31 10.03 -5.36
N GLU A 168 17.78 9.11 -4.56
CA GLU A 168 18.48 8.55 -3.42
C GLU A 168 18.15 7.07 -3.23
N GLY A 169 19.15 6.24 -2.99
CA GLY A 169 19.00 4.81 -2.72
C GLY A 169 18.98 3.95 -3.97
N ARG A 170 18.16 2.89 -3.97
CA ARG A 170 18.08 1.89 -5.04
C ARG A 170 16.65 1.40 -5.23
N VAL A 171 16.24 1.24 -6.48
CA VAL A 171 14.96 0.69 -6.89
C VAL A 171 15.19 -0.64 -7.61
N GLU A 172 14.51 -1.70 -7.17
CA GLU A 172 14.42 -2.95 -7.92
C GLU A 172 13.22 -2.85 -8.85
N VAL A 173 13.42 -3.06 -10.13
CA VAL A 173 12.37 -3.05 -11.15
C VAL A 173 12.19 -4.47 -11.69
N LEU A 174 10.97 -4.98 -11.60
CA LEU A 174 10.60 -6.35 -11.96
C LEU A 174 9.44 -6.33 -12.96
N PRO A 175 9.31 -7.36 -13.82
CA PRO A 175 8.16 -7.51 -14.69
C PRO A 175 6.86 -7.71 -13.88
N PRO A 176 5.71 -7.26 -14.38
CA PRO A 176 4.45 -7.31 -13.63
C PRO A 176 3.99 -8.74 -13.29
N SER A 177 4.29 -9.72 -14.15
CA SER A 177 3.89 -11.12 -13.99
C SER A 177 4.57 -11.87 -12.84
N GLN A 178 5.69 -11.37 -12.30
CA GLN A 178 6.49 -12.07 -11.28
C GLN A 178 6.11 -11.71 -9.83
N VAL A 179 5.14 -10.84 -9.62
CA VAL A 179 4.81 -10.31 -8.28
C VAL A 179 3.46 -10.80 -7.76
N GLU A 180 2.68 -11.48 -8.56
CA GLU A 180 1.47 -12.15 -8.12
C GLU A 180 1.85 -13.50 -7.52
N GLY A 181 1.53 -13.69 -6.21
CA GLY A 181 1.92 -14.83 -5.39
C GLY A 181 1.54 -16.20 -5.98
N PRO A 182 1.76 -17.34 -5.28
CA PRO A 182 1.80 -18.69 -5.85
C PRO A 182 0.42 -19.15 -6.35
N GLY A 183 -0.05 -18.55 -7.44
CA GLY A 183 -1.05 -19.16 -8.29
C GLY A 183 -0.32 -20.16 -9.20
N LYS A 184 -0.70 -21.44 -9.16
CA LYS A 184 -0.22 -22.44 -10.10
C LYS A 184 -0.40 -21.92 -11.51
N ILE A 185 0.69 -21.46 -12.12
CA ILE A 185 0.74 -21.22 -13.56
C ILE A 185 0.74 -22.61 -14.19
N GLN A 186 -0.36 -22.97 -14.84
CA GLN A 186 -0.32 -24.07 -15.82
C GLN A 186 0.62 -23.58 -16.92
N GLY A 187 1.72 -24.28 -17.09
CA GLY A 187 2.75 -23.93 -18.08
C GLY A 187 2.15 -23.70 -19.46
N PRO A 188 2.65 -22.71 -20.21
CA PRO A 188 2.23 -22.52 -21.57
C PRO A 188 2.65 -23.74 -22.40
N LYS A 189 1.77 -24.18 -23.30
CA LYS A 189 2.12 -25.09 -24.40
C LYS A 189 3.29 -24.49 -25.15
N GLU A 190 4.30 -25.31 -25.36
CA GLU A 190 5.52 -25.00 -26.12
C GLU A 190 5.16 -24.45 -27.51
N ILE A 191 5.26 -23.14 -27.67
CA ILE A 191 5.30 -22.49 -28.96
C ILE A 191 6.77 -22.10 -29.13
N LEU A 192 7.41 -22.59 -30.18
CA LEU A 192 8.75 -22.14 -30.58
C LEU A 192 8.67 -20.64 -30.88
N GLY A 193 8.93 -19.82 -29.86
CA GLY A 193 8.89 -18.38 -29.86
C GLY A 193 10.13 -17.80 -29.17
N PRO A 194 10.28 -16.50 -29.07
CA PRO A 194 11.50 -15.87 -28.59
C PRO A 194 11.88 -16.39 -27.19
N ARG A 195 13.21 -16.53 -26.99
CA ARG A 195 13.88 -17.01 -25.79
C ARG A 195 13.24 -16.47 -24.51
N GLU A 196 12.87 -17.36 -23.57
CA GLU A 196 12.46 -16.95 -22.24
C GLU A 196 13.59 -16.16 -21.55
N ILE A 197 13.31 -14.91 -21.24
CA ILE A 197 14.21 -14.07 -20.45
C ILE A 197 14.11 -14.49 -18.99
N THR A 198 15.21 -14.85 -18.35
CA THR A 198 15.23 -15.24 -16.95
C THR A 198 14.90 -14.05 -16.06
N ARG A 199 14.47 -14.32 -14.82
CA ARG A 199 14.18 -13.26 -13.82
C ARG A 199 15.40 -12.35 -13.61
N GLU A 200 16.59 -12.93 -13.60
CA GLU A 200 17.85 -12.22 -13.40
C GLU A 200 18.17 -11.30 -14.60
N GLU A 201 17.88 -11.76 -15.81
CA GLU A 201 18.06 -10.97 -17.06
C GLU A 201 17.05 -9.80 -17.14
N TRP A 202 15.87 -9.96 -16.52
CA TRP A 202 14.82 -8.93 -16.55
C TRP A 202 14.88 -7.94 -15.37
N MET A 203 15.54 -8.31 -14.29
CA MET A 203 15.63 -7.46 -13.11
C MET A 203 16.60 -6.31 -13.34
N ALA A 204 16.08 -5.09 -13.45
CA ALA A 204 16.89 -3.89 -13.46
C ALA A 204 17.03 -3.32 -12.05
N GLN A 205 18.25 -2.93 -11.69
CA GLN A 205 18.53 -2.14 -10.50
C GLN A 205 18.89 -0.72 -10.93
N VAL A 206 18.08 0.25 -10.47
CA VAL A 206 18.32 1.66 -10.75
C VAL A 206 18.80 2.31 -9.47
N SER A 207 20.00 2.87 -9.52
CA SER A 207 20.69 3.49 -8.37
C SER A 207 20.57 5.01 -8.39
N SER A 208 21.03 5.64 -7.31
CA SER A 208 21.03 7.10 -7.19
C SER A 208 21.73 7.78 -8.37
N GLY A 209 21.07 8.77 -8.96
CA GLY A 209 21.54 9.47 -10.13
C GLY A 209 21.23 8.81 -11.48
N GLU A 210 20.65 7.61 -11.46
CA GLU A 210 20.32 6.86 -12.68
C GLU A 210 18.86 7.03 -13.09
N LYS A 211 18.60 6.80 -14.38
CA LYS A 211 17.30 6.81 -15.01
C LYS A 211 17.07 5.53 -15.81
N LEU A 212 15.91 4.95 -15.64
CA LEU A 212 15.44 3.82 -16.46
C LEU A 212 14.22 4.26 -17.26
N ILE A 213 14.16 3.90 -18.52
CA ILE A 213 12.98 4.03 -19.38
C ILE A 213 12.63 2.64 -19.87
N LEU A 214 11.39 2.23 -19.67
CA LEU A 214 10.82 0.99 -20.21
C LEU A 214 9.65 1.30 -21.12
N SER A 215 9.55 0.59 -22.24
CA SER A 215 8.41 0.59 -23.14
C SER A 215 7.98 -0.86 -23.39
N ARG A 216 6.69 -1.09 -23.61
CA ARG A 216 6.18 -2.45 -23.87
C ARG A 216 6.64 -3.04 -25.20
N ASN A 217 7.19 -2.21 -26.08
CA ASN A 217 7.66 -2.63 -27.41
C ASN A 217 9.18 -2.92 -27.46
N ASP A 218 9.85 -2.91 -26.30
CA ASP A 218 11.27 -3.20 -26.18
C ASP A 218 11.52 -4.64 -25.72
#